data_b2c417cf8e1adfe87ef9c856a03e99ba
#
_entry.id   b2c417cf8e1adfe87ef9c856a03e99ba
#
_cell.length_a   1.000
_cell.length_b   1.000
_cell.length_c   1.000
_cell.angle_alpha   90.00
_cell.angle_beta   90.00
_cell.angle_gamma   90.00
#
_symmetry.space_group_name_H-M   'P 1'
#
loop_
_entity.id
_entity.type
_entity.pdbx_description
1 polymer ?
#
loop_
_entity_poly.entity_id
_entity_poly.type
_entity_poly.pdbx_seq_one_letter_code
_entity_poly.pdbx_strand_id
1 'polypeptide(L)'
;MISLIVAFAKNHVIGNKGSIPWRIKGEQKRFKELTTGNVVIMGRRSYEEIGHPLPNRLNIIVSNTKKFEDENLMTARSLEEAIKLAGDKDIYISGGARLYEEALPIVEKMYVTEIDKEIEGDTYFPDFDSDKFDKEIVENHDDGEIPFTYVTYTRKKNA
;
A
#
# COMPACT_ATOMS: atom_id res chain seq x y z
N MET A 1 -8.20 12.28 2.65
CA MET A 1 -8.57 11.08 1.88
C MET A 1 -7.76 9.87 2.34
N ILE A 2 -8.41 8.73 2.49
CA ILE A 2 -7.74 7.49 2.88
C ILE A 2 -7.60 6.61 1.64
N SER A 3 -6.36 6.28 1.30
CA SER A 3 -6.05 5.46 0.13
C SER A 3 -5.13 4.31 0.53
N LEU A 4 -5.06 3.29 -0.31
CA LEU A 4 -4.01 2.29 -0.19
C LEU A 4 -3.20 2.24 -1.48
N ILE A 5 -1.99 1.78 -1.37
CA ILE A 5 -1.08 1.61 -2.51
C ILE A 5 -0.48 0.21 -2.42
N VAL A 6 -0.56 -0.53 -3.52
CA VAL A 6 -0.15 -1.93 -3.54
C VAL A 6 0.24 -2.37 -4.95
N ALA A 7 1.16 -3.31 -5.03
CA ALA A 7 1.43 -4.07 -6.25
C ALA A 7 1.11 -5.53 -5.96
N PHE A 8 0.32 -6.17 -6.80
CA PHE A 8 0.05 -7.59 -6.65
C PHE A 8 0.08 -8.32 -7.98
N ALA A 9 0.46 -9.60 -7.91
CA ALA A 9 0.52 -10.46 -9.06
C ALA A 9 -0.89 -10.92 -9.49
N LYS A 10 -0.98 -11.54 -10.63
CA LYS A 10 -2.23 -12.05 -11.19
C LYS A 10 -2.96 -13.00 -10.22
N ASN A 11 -2.21 -13.75 -9.42
CA ASN A 11 -2.72 -14.62 -8.36
C ASN A 11 -2.79 -13.93 -7.00
N HIS A 12 -2.75 -12.60 -6.95
CA HIS A 12 -2.83 -11.75 -5.77
C HIS A 12 -1.64 -11.83 -4.80
N VAL A 13 -0.54 -12.44 -5.19
CA VAL A 13 0.68 -12.48 -4.36
C VAL A 13 1.23 -11.07 -4.20
N ILE A 14 1.57 -10.71 -2.95
CA ILE A 14 2.22 -9.46 -2.59
C ILE A 14 3.55 -9.67 -1.86
N GLY A 15 3.85 -10.87 -1.45
CA GLY A 15 5.09 -11.18 -0.75
C GLY A 15 5.43 -12.66 -0.77
N ASN A 16 6.71 -12.95 -0.55
CA ASN A 16 7.23 -14.29 -0.40
C ASN A 16 8.36 -14.27 0.63
N LYS A 17 8.20 -15.04 1.70
CA LYS A 17 9.19 -15.14 2.80
C LYS A 17 9.62 -13.79 3.37
N GLY A 18 8.64 -12.87 3.52
CA GLY A 18 8.86 -11.56 4.11
C GLY A 18 9.37 -10.49 3.15
N SER A 19 9.54 -10.80 1.88
CA SER A 19 10.03 -9.87 0.87
C SER A 19 9.08 -9.79 -0.33
N ILE A 20 9.14 -8.68 -1.06
CA ILE A 20 8.43 -8.54 -2.33
C ILE A 20 9.20 -9.36 -3.38
N PRO A 21 8.53 -10.33 -4.07
CA PRO A 21 9.25 -11.29 -4.92
C PRO A 21 9.60 -10.79 -6.32
N TRP A 22 9.40 -9.52 -6.61
CA TRP A 22 9.71 -8.94 -7.92
C TRP A 22 10.38 -7.59 -7.80
N ARG A 23 10.96 -7.13 -8.91
CA ARG A 23 11.42 -5.76 -9.05
C ARG A 23 10.84 -5.18 -10.33
N ILE A 24 10.20 -4.03 -10.20
CA ILE A 24 9.63 -3.30 -11.34
C ILE A 24 10.26 -1.93 -11.37
N LYS A 25 10.89 -1.60 -12.49
CA LYS A 25 11.52 -0.30 -12.70
C LYS A 25 10.44 0.80 -12.66
N GLY A 26 10.70 1.84 -11.88
CA GLY A 26 9.80 2.98 -11.75
C GLY A 26 8.77 2.86 -10.63
N GLU A 27 8.62 1.68 -10.01
CA GLU A 27 7.66 1.44 -8.94
C GLU A 27 7.96 2.29 -7.70
N GLN A 28 9.22 2.35 -7.29
CA GLN A 28 9.63 3.15 -6.15
C GLN A 28 9.47 4.64 -6.40
N LYS A 29 9.74 5.08 -7.62
CA LYS A 29 9.56 6.47 -8.03
C LYS A 29 8.09 6.86 -7.97
N ARG A 30 7.20 6.01 -8.46
CA ARG A 30 5.75 6.23 -8.42
C ARG A 30 5.25 6.33 -6.99
N PHE A 31 5.68 5.41 -6.14
CA PHE A 31 5.33 5.42 -4.71
C PHE A 31 5.76 6.73 -4.06
N LYS A 32 6.99 7.16 -4.32
CA LYS A 32 7.52 8.41 -3.80
C LYS A 32 6.70 9.62 -4.28
N GLU A 33 6.38 9.67 -5.57
CA GLU A 33 5.61 10.78 -6.14
C GLU A 33 4.21 10.89 -5.53
N LEU A 34 3.56 9.75 -5.30
CA LEU A 34 2.23 9.72 -4.69
C LEU A 34 2.24 10.14 -3.22
N THR A 35 3.25 9.71 -2.47
CA THR A 35 3.23 9.81 -1.00
C THR A 35 3.98 11.01 -0.43
N THR A 36 4.90 11.62 -1.18
CA THR A 36 5.70 12.74 -0.66
C THR A 36 4.82 13.90 -0.17
N GLY A 37 5.11 14.39 1.02
CA GLY A 37 4.33 15.46 1.66
C GLY A 37 3.09 14.97 2.39
N ASN A 38 2.80 13.68 2.34
CA ASN A 38 1.61 13.07 2.92
C ASN A 38 1.97 12.11 4.05
N VAL A 39 1.00 11.30 4.47
CA VAL A 39 1.17 10.33 5.54
C VAL A 39 1.18 8.93 4.96
N VAL A 40 2.16 8.12 5.35
CA VAL A 40 2.22 6.70 5.02
C VAL A 40 1.99 5.90 6.29
N ILE A 41 1.01 5.00 6.25
CA ILE A 41 0.73 4.08 7.35
C ILE A 41 1.13 2.69 6.91
N MET A 42 1.95 2.02 7.71
CA MET A 42 2.42 0.67 7.40
C MET A 42 2.52 -0.19 8.66
N GLY A 43 2.49 -1.49 8.48
CA GLY A 43 2.71 -2.44 9.56
C GLY A 43 4.18 -2.52 9.94
N ARG A 44 4.46 -3.10 11.11
CA ARG A 44 5.81 -3.21 11.65
C ARG A 44 6.76 -3.94 10.70
N ARG A 45 6.35 -5.09 10.16
CA ARG A 45 7.22 -5.89 9.28
C ARG A 45 7.58 -5.14 8.00
N SER A 46 6.60 -4.43 7.42
CA SER A 46 6.86 -3.61 6.24
C SER A 46 7.86 -2.50 6.53
N TYR A 47 7.74 -1.87 7.69
CA TYR A 47 8.68 -0.85 8.12
C TYR A 47 10.09 -1.42 8.34
N GLU A 48 10.18 -2.56 9.03
CA GLU A 48 11.48 -3.20 9.31
C GLU A 48 12.18 -3.64 8.02
N GLU A 49 11.43 -4.03 7.00
CA GLU A 49 11.98 -4.36 5.68
C GLU A 49 12.60 -3.12 5.01
N ILE A 50 11.95 -1.96 5.12
CA ILE A 50 12.49 -0.70 4.60
C ILE A 50 13.71 -0.26 5.42
N GLY A 51 13.66 -0.41 6.74
CA GLY A 51 14.78 -0.18 7.65
C GLY A 51 15.00 1.25 8.11
N HIS A 52 14.26 2.21 7.59
CA HIS A 52 14.36 3.62 7.97
C HIS A 52 13.06 4.36 7.63
N PRO A 53 12.78 5.51 8.27
CA PRO A 53 11.63 6.33 7.88
C PRO A 53 11.75 6.82 6.44
N LEU A 54 10.62 6.86 5.75
CA LEU A 54 10.58 7.41 4.39
C LEU A 54 10.74 8.93 4.48
N PRO A 55 11.70 9.52 3.75
CA PRO A 55 11.93 10.97 3.84
C PRO A 55 10.78 11.79 3.29
N ASN A 56 10.59 12.99 3.85
CA ASN A 56 9.59 13.97 3.44
C ASN A 56 8.14 13.48 3.56
N ARG A 57 7.89 12.55 4.49
CA ARG A 57 6.57 11.99 4.77
C ARG A 57 6.45 11.76 6.26
N LEU A 58 5.22 11.81 6.77
CA LEU A 58 4.96 11.33 8.12
C LEU A 58 4.75 9.82 8.04
N ASN A 59 5.58 9.08 8.78
CA ASN A 59 5.52 7.62 8.84
C ASN A 59 4.82 7.21 10.12
N ILE A 60 3.72 6.48 10.00
CA ILE A 60 2.99 5.94 11.16
C ILE A 60 3.03 4.43 11.07
N ILE A 61 3.63 3.80 12.08
CA ILE A 61 3.81 2.35 12.12
C ILE A 61 2.76 1.75 13.05
N VAL A 62 1.99 0.81 12.54
CA VAL A 62 1.01 0.10 13.36
C VAL A 62 1.68 -1.10 14.02
N SER A 63 1.80 -1.05 15.35
CA SER A 63 2.44 -2.10 16.13
C SER A 63 1.92 -2.11 17.57
N ASN A 64 1.64 -3.30 18.10
CA ASN A 64 1.25 -3.52 19.50
C ASN A 64 2.41 -3.92 20.39
N THR A 65 3.54 -4.28 19.81
CA THR A 65 4.64 -4.91 20.54
C THR A 65 5.91 -4.08 20.53
N LYS A 66 6.07 -3.20 19.59
CA LYS A 66 7.31 -2.44 19.42
C LYS A 66 6.97 -0.97 19.15
N LYS A 67 7.71 -0.07 19.76
CA LYS A 67 7.50 1.37 19.59
C LYS A 67 8.65 1.96 18.77
N PHE A 68 8.28 2.75 17.77
CA PHE A 68 9.21 3.48 16.92
C PHE A 68 8.92 4.97 17.05
N GLU A 69 9.92 5.76 17.39
CA GLU A 69 9.78 7.21 17.48
C GLU A 69 11.04 7.87 16.93
N ASP A 70 10.84 8.86 16.07
CA ASP A 70 11.90 9.72 15.55
C ASP A 70 11.23 10.91 14.86
N GLU A 71 12.02 11.76 14.23
CA GLU A 71 11.47 12.83 13.41
C GLU A 71 10.65 12.22 12.28
N ASN A 72 9.40 12.65 12.15
CA ASN A 72 8.45 12.15 11.15
C ASN A 72 8.18 10.63 11.25
N LEU A 73 8.32 10.07 12.45
CA LEU A 73 8.06 8.66 12.72
C LEU A 73 7.28 8.52 14.02
N MET A 74 6.12 7.88 13.93
CA MET A 74 5.23 7.65 15.06
C MET A 74 4.76 6.20 15.06
N THR A 75 4.31 5.74 16.22
CA THR A 75 3.72 4.39 16.36
C THR A 75 2.28 4.51 16.82
N ALA A 76 1.41 3.75 16.19
CA ALA A 76 0.02 3.58 16.59
C ALA A 76 -0.26 2.12 16.93
N ARG A 77 -1.23 1.88 17.79
CA ARG A 77 -1.60 0.50 18.19
C ARG A 77 -2.61 -0.14 17.26
N SER A 78 -3.28 0.68 16.43
CA SER A 78 -4.28 0.21 15.49
C SER A 78 -4.32 1.12 14.27
N LEU A 79 -4.96 0.64 13.21
CA LEU A 79 -5.20 1.45 12.03
C LEU A 79 -6.06 2.68 12.37
N GLU A 80 -7.08 2.50 13.19
CA GLU A 80 -7.94 3.59 13.63
C GLU A 80 -7.15 4.71 14.33
N GLU A 81 -6.26 4.34 15.25
CA GLU A 81 -5.40 5.31 15.94
C GLU A 81 -4.45 6.00 14.95
N ALA A 82 -3.88 5.25 14.00
CA ALA A 82 -3.00 5.81 12.99
C ALA A 82 -3.72 6.86 12.14
N ILE A 83 -4.95 6.60 11.75
CA ILE A 83 -5.76 7.55 10.97
C ILE A 83 -6.02 8.83 11.77
N LYS A 84 -6.29 8.71 13.06
CA LYS A 84 -6.47 9.89 13.94
C LYS A 84 -5.20 10.71 14.04
N LEU A 85 -4.07 10.06 14.17
CA LEU A 85 -2.77 10.74 14.26
C LEU A 85 -2.40 11.46 12.95
N ALA A 86 -2.88 11.00 11.82
CA ALA A 86 -2.63 11.63 10.53
C ALA A 86 -3.33 12.98 10.37
N GLY A 87 -4.43 13.21 11.10
CA GLY A 87 -5.18 14.46 11.02
C GLY A 87 -5.86 14.65 9.66
N ASP A 88 -5.70 15.83 9.09
CA ASP A 88 -6.37 16.20 7.82
C ASP A 88 -5.57 15.84 6.57
N LYS A 89 -4.38 15.27 6.73
CA LYS A 89 -3.52 14.94 5.59
C LYS A 89 -4.01 13.71 4.85
N ASP A 90 -3.65 13.62 3.57
CA ASP A 90 -3.91 12.43 2.78
C ASP A 90 -3.08 11.25 3.29
N ILE A 91 -3.72 10.09 3.37
CA ILE A 91 -3.15 8.88 3.94
C ILE A 91 -2.97 7.84 2.84
N TYR A 92 -1.80 7.19 2.84
CA TYR A 92 -1.49 6.06 1.97
C TYR A 92 -1.12 4.86 2.82
N ILE A 93 -1.95 3.83 2.80
CA ILE A 93 -1.71 2.59 3.52
C ILE A 93 -0.91 1.66 2.61
N SER A 94 0.30 1.29 3.03
CA SER A 94 1.27 0.61 2.16
C SER A 94 1.60 -0.84 2.56
N GLY A 95 0.79 -1.46 3.39
CA GLY A 95 0.95 -2.87 3.73
C GLY A 95 1.26 -3.13 5.20
N GLY A 96 1.37 -4.34 5.64
CA GLY A 96 1.17 -5.53 4.78
C GLY A 96 -0.27 -6.04 4.68
N ALA A 97 -0.40 -7.32 4.40
CA ALA A 97 -1.68 -7.96 4.10
C ALA A 97 -2.77 -7.69 5.14
N ARG A 98 -2.43 -7.78 6.40
CA ARG A 98 -3.38 -7.54 7.49
C ARG A 98 -3.91 -6.11 7.49
N LEU A 99 -3.04 -5.12 7.26
CA LEU A 99 -3.45 -3.73 7.16
C LEU A 99 -4.30 -3.48 5.93
N TYR A 100 -3.98 -4.09 4.81
CA TYR A 100 -4.81 -4.02 3.61
C TYR A 100 -6.21 -4.55 3.88
N GLU A 101 -6.31 -5.67 4.58
CA GLU A 101 -7.60 -6.26 4.94
C GLU A 101 -8.43 -5.32 5.80
N GLU A 102 -7.80 -4.70 6.81
CA GLU A 102 -8.48 -3.73 7.68
C GLU A 102 -8.86 -2.45 6.94
N ALA A 103 -8.07 -2.05 5.94
CA ALA A 103 -8.27 -0.80 5.21
C ALA A 103 -9.31 -0.91 4.10
N LEU A 104 -9.49 -2.08 3.50
CA LEU A 104 -10.41 -2.25 2.37
C LEU A 104 -11.81 -1.70 2.59
N PRO A 105 -12.45 -1.88 3.77
CA PRO A 105 -13.78 -1.31 3.99
C PRO A 105 -13.84 0.21 4.04
N ILE A 106 -12.72 0.88 4.26
CA ILE A 106 -12.71 2.32 4.53
C ILE A 106 -11.95 3.16 3.50
N VAL A 107 -11.16 2.56 2.62
CA VAL A 107 -10.40 3.35 1.64
C VAL A 107 -11.32 3.91 0.56
N GLU A 108 -11.00 5.14 0.14
CA GLU A 108 -11.70 5.83 -0.95
C GLU A 108 -11.05 5.51 -2.29
N LYS A 109 -9.73 5.31 -2.30
CA LYS A 109 -8.97 4.96 -3.51
C LYS A 109 -7.96 3.88 -3.24
N MET A 110 -7.69 3.10 -4.28
CA MET A 110 -6.61 2.13 -4.28
C MET A 110 -5.74 2.38 -5.51
N TYR A 111 -4.46 2.65 -5.28
CA TYR A 111 -3.46 2.81 -6.34
C TYR A 111 -2.77 1.47 -6.50
N VAL A 112 -3.09 0.76 -7.56
CA VAL A 112 -2.67 -0.63 -7.75
C VAL A 112 -1.74 -0.76 -8.95
N THR A 113 -0.65 -1.50 -8.75
CA THR A 113 0.15 -2.01 -9.86
C THR A 113 -0.26 -3.46 -10.05
N GLU A 114 -1.01 -3.71 -11.12
CA GLU A 114 -1.42 -5.07 -11.48
C GLU A 114 -0.34 -5.71 -12.32
N ILE A 115 0.31 -6.73 -11.76
CA ILE A 115 1.37 -7.46 -12.45
C ILE A 115 0.71 -8.58 -13.26
N ASP A 116 0.91 -8.56 -14.59
CA ASP A 116 0.28 -9.52 -15.50
C ASP A 116 1.09 -10.82 -15.59
N LYS A 117 1.31 -11.42 -14.44
CA LYS A 117 2.04 -12.67 -14.29
C LYS A 117 1.67 -13.32 -12.98
N GLU A 118 1.56 -14.64 -12.96
CA GLU A 118 1.46 -15.39 -11.72
C GLU A 118 2.85 -15.49 -11.09
N ILE A 119 2.96 -15.24 -9.80
CA ILE A 119 4.25 -15.22 -9.09
C ILE A 119 4.11 -16.08 -7.84
N GLU A 120 5.12 -16.90 -7.58
CA GLU A 120 5.15 -17.71 -6.37
C GLU A 120 5.29 -16.82 -5.14
N GLY A 121 4.47 -17.08 -4.13
CA GLY A 121 4.53 -16.34 -2.88
C GLY A 121 3.65 -16.96 -1.81
N ASP A 122 3.79 -16.45 -0.61
CA ASP A 122 3.07 -16.93 0.57
C ASP A 122 2.16 -15.86 1.20
N THR A 123 2.23 -14.64 0.70
CA THR A 123 1.44 -13.52 1.22
C THR A 123 0.62 -12.94 0.09
N TYR A 124 -0.68 -12.72 0.35
CA TYR A 124 -1.63 -12.36 -0.68
C TYR A 124 -2.37 -11.08 -0.32
N PHE A 125 -2.71 -10.29 -1.35
CA PHE A 125 -3.65 -9.19 -1.18
C PHE A 125 -5.04 -9.79 -0.94
N PRO A 126 -5.79 -9.29 0.05
CA PRO A 126 -7.10 -9.83 0.37
C PRO A 126 -8.09 -9.66 -0.79
N ASP A 127 -9.05 -10.58 -0.87
CA ASP A 127 -10.13 -10.47 -1.85
C ASP A 127 -10.99 -9.25 -1.55
N PHE A 128 -11.42 -8.57 -2.59
CA PHE A 128 -12.30 -7.43 -2.43
C PHE A 128 -13.38 -7.43 -3.52
N ASP A 129 -14.49 -6.77 -3.23
CA ASP A 129 -15.60 -6.65 -4.17
C ASP A 129 -15.30 -5.51 -5.15
N SER A 130 -14.82 -5.87 -6.34
CA SER A 130 -14.46 -4.88 -7.37
C SER A 130 -15.67 -4.08 -7.89
N ASP A 131 -16.88 -4.61 -7.70
CA ASP A 131 -18.11 -3.91 -8.11
C ASP A 131 -18.36 -2.65 -7.26
N LYS A 132 -17.72 -2.54 -6.11
CA LYS A 132 -17.82 -1.35 -5.26
C LYS A 132 -16.92 -0.21 -5.71
N PHE A 133 -16.09 -0.45 -6.72
CA PHE A 133 -15.11 0.53 -7.19
C PHE A 133 -15.24 0.77 -8.69
N ASP A 134 -14.95 2.01 -9.10
CA ASP A 134 -14.72 2.35 -10.50
C ASP A 134 -13.24 2.14 -10.80
N LYS A 135 -12.94 1.36 -11.83
CA LYS A 135 -11.57 1.04 -12.23
C LYS A 135 -11.13 1.91 -13.41
N GLU A 136 -10.02 2.62 -13.23
CA GLU A 136 -9.40 3.40 -14.30
C GLU A 136 -8.01 2.84 -14.59
N ILE A 137 -7.75 2.48 -15.85
CA ILE A 137 -6.43 2.07 -16.29
C ILE A 137 -5.64 3.34 -16.61
N VAL A 138 -4.59 3.58 -15.86
CA VAL A 138 -3.78 4.80 -15.97
C VAL A 138 -2.67 4.63 -17.00
N GLU A 139 -1.95 3.51 -16.95
CA GLU A 139 -0.79 3.28 -17.79
C GLU A 139 -0.49 1.79 -17.87
N ASN A 140 -0.25 1.30 -19.08
CA ASN A 140 0.06 -0.11 -19.32
C ASN A 140 1.52 -0.25 -19.76
N HIS A 141 2.26 -1.16 -19.14
CA HIS A 141 3.65 -1.45 -19.42
C HIS A 141 3.81 -2.94 -19.73
N ASP A 142 3.87 -3.28 -21.00
CA ASP A 142 3.96 -4.68 -21.46
C ASP A 142 5.28 -5.02 -22.16
N ASP A 143 6.24 -4.08 -22.15
CA ASP A 143 7.50 -4.18 -22.88
C ASP A 143 8.69 -4.67 -22.05
N GLY A 144 8.48 -5.03 -20.80
CA GLY A 144 9.53 -5.52 -19.91
C GLY A 144 9.43 -7.01 -19.64
N GLU A 145 10.34 -7.54 -18.83
CA GLU A 145 10.32 -8.93 -18.39
C GLU A 145 9.06 -9.24 -17.57
N ILE A 146 8.57 -8.24 -16.84
CA ILE A 146 7.37 -8.36 -16.02
C ILE A 146 6.38 -7.31 -16.51
N PRO A 147 5.37 -7.71 -17.29
CA PRO A 147 4.32 -6.77 -17.73
C PRO A 147 3.46 -6.35 -16.55
N PHE A 148 3.11 -5.08 -16.49
CA PHE A 148 2.28 -4.54 -15.42
C PHE A 148 1.44 -3.37 -15.90
N THR A 149 0.38 -3.07 -15.16
CA THR A 149 -0.54 -1.98 -15.47
C THR A 149 -0.80 -1.18 -14.19
N TYR A 150 -0.66 0.14 -14.27
CA TYR A 150 -1.07 1.03 -13.19
C TYR A 150 -2.56 1.29 -13.29
N VAL A 151 -3.26 1.02 -12.22
CA VAL A 151 -4.72 1.10 -12.15
C VAL A 151 -5.12 1.89 -10.90
N THR A 152 -6.13 2.72 -11.02
CA THR A 152 -6.73 3.39 -9.86
C THR A 152 -8.16 2.88 -9.69
N TYR A 153 -8.46 2.37 -8.50
CA TYR A 153 -9.81 2.02 -8.08
C TYR A 153 -10.34 3.15 -7.21
N THR A 154 -11.47 3.69 -7.56
CA THR A 154 -12.15 4.73 -6.77
C THR A 154 -13.47 4.20 -6.28
N ARG A 155 -13.72 4.27 -4.96
CA ARG A 155 -14.96 3.79 -4.38
C ARG A 155 -16.15 4.53 -4.97
N LYS A 156 -17.15 3.78 -5.42
CA LYS A 156 -18.40 4.33 -5.93
C LYS A 156 -19.16 5.04 -4.82
N LYS A 157 -19.86 6.10 -5.15
CA LYS A 157 -20.82 6.73 -4.24
C LYS A 157 -21.92 5.70 -3.98
N ASN A 158 -22.36 5.55 -2.76
CA ASN A 158 -23.39 4.59 -2.33
C ASN A 158 -22.90 3.13 -2.31
N ALA A 159 -21.60 2.89 -2.27
CA ALA A 159 -21.03 1.56 -2.17
C ALA A 159 -20.61 1.22 -0.72
#